data_720b264644584f293344f0f1155179a0
#
_entry.id   720b264644584f293344f0f1155179a0
#
_cell.length_a   1.000
_cell.length_b   1.000
_cell.length_c   1.000
_cell.angle_alpha   90.00
_cell.angle_beta   90.00
_cell.angle_gamma   90.00
#
_symmetry.space_group_name_H-M   'P 1'
#
loop_
_entity.id
_entity.type
_entity.pdbx_description
1 polymer ?
#
loop_
_entity_poly.entity_id
_entity_poly.type
_entity_poly.pdbx_seq_one_letter_code
_entity_poly.pdbx_strand_id
1 'polypeptide(L)'
;MLKVLPIQSKAEQEDICKKCNVTFSPDLLAYGATVNDVLMGVSQFKLTEKGGIVYDLAPADGTFDFEALFVLGRGTLNFIDLCGVHSAVFVGDIPDEQTERLIKAVGFKKQENGEYFVNLEGFFTDHCHDKK
;
A
#
# COMPACT_ATOMS: atom_id res chain seq x y z
N MET A 1 -18.84 4.22 3.92
CA MET A 1 -18.07 4.83 2.83
C MET A 1 -16.58 4.57 3.02
N LEU A 2 -15.93 4.07 2.00
CA LEU A 2 -14.49 3.80 2.04
C LEU A 2 -13.71 5.08 1.82
N LYS A 3 -12.73 5.33 2.70
CA LYS A 3 -11.83 6.47 2.55
C LYS A 3 -10.39 6.00 2.69
N VAL A 4 -9.53 6.51 1.82
CA VAL A 4 -8.09 6.28 1.91
C VAL A 4 -7.44 7.65 2.00
N LEU A 5 -6.82 7.92 3.15
CA LEU A 5 -6.30 9.25 3.46
C LEU A 5 -4.88 9.16 3.99
N PRO A 6 -4.05 10.17 3.70
CA PRO A 6 -2.70 10.21 4.27
C PRO A 6 -2.78 10.43 5.78
N ILE A 7 -1.87 9.78 6.50
CA ILE A 7 -1.78 9.95 7.95
C ILE A 7 -0.68 10.97 8.18
N GLN A 8 -1.06 12.17 8.66
CA GLN A 8 -0.14 13.28 8.75
C GLN A 8 0.55 13.40 10.10
N SER A 9 -0.09 12.91 11.16
CA SER A 9 0.46 12.96 12.50
C SER A 9 1.22 11.68 12.80
N LYS A 10 2.47 11.81 13.28
CA LYS A 10 3.25 10.61 13.63
C LYS A 10 2.66 9.90 14.84
N ALA A 11 2.05 10.63 15.76
CA ALA A 11 1.37 10.00 16.90
C ALA A 11 0.19 9.18 16.43
N GLU A 12 -0.57 9.68 15.47
CA GLU A 12 -1.68 8.94 14.91
C GLU A 12 -1.19 7.72 14.13
N GLN A 13 -0.12 7.89 13.37
CA GLN A 13 0.47 6.78 12.62
C GLN A 13 0.90 5.66 13.56
N GLU A 14 1.53 6.02 14.67
CA GLU A 14 1.98 5.01 15.64
C GLU A 14 0.78 4.26 16.23
N ASP A 15 -0.27 4.96 16.57
CA ASP A 15 -1.48 4.34 17.12
C ASP A 15 -2.12 3.39 16.10
N ILE A 16 -2.22 3.82 14.86
CA ILE A 16 -2.80 3.01 13.80
C ILE A 16 -1.95 1.77 13.55
N CYS A 17 -0.62 1.93 13.56
CA CYS A 17 0.27 0.78 13.37
C CYS A 17 0.07 -0.27 14.46
N LYS A 18 -0.14 0.16 15.69
CA LYS A 18 -0.44 -0.80 16.77
C LYS A 18 -1.73 -1.57 16.49
N LYS A 19 -2.73 -0.89 15.97
CA LYS A 19 -4.02 -1.52 15.66
C LYS A 19 -3.94 -2.45 14.47
N CYS A 20 -2.91 -2.32 13.67
CA CYS A 20 -2.70 -3.16 12.49
C CYS A 20 -1.55 -4.15 12.68
N ASN A 21 -0.99 -4.23 13.87
CA ASN A 21 0.07 -5.18 14.22
C ASN A 21 1.32 -5.04 13.36
N VAL A 22 1.67 -3.81 13.01
CA VAL A 22 2.89 -3.54 12.27
C VAL A 22 3.78 -2.59 13.04
N THR A 23 5.07 -2.60 12.70
CA THR A 23 6.06 -1.77 13.39
C THR A 23 6.01 -0.34 12.83
N PHE A 24 5.81 0.61 13.72
CA PHE A 24 5.82 2.02 13.36
C PHE A 24 7.26 2.49 13.14
N SER A 25 7.46 3.32 12.11
CA SER A 25 8.72 4.03 11.93
C SER A 25 8.41 5.48 11.56
N PRO A 26 9.00 6.45 12.28
CA PRO A 26 8.73 7.86 11.98
C PRO A 26 9.30 8.32 10.64
N ASP A 27 10.21 7.52 10.06
CA ASP A 27 10.79 7.86 8.76
C ASP A 27 9.89 7.50 7.59
N LEU A 28 8.81 6.78 7.84
CA LEU A 28 7.95 6.31 6.77
C LEU A 28 6.73 7.20 6.61
N LEU A 29 6.29 7.33 5.37
CA LEU A 29 4.99 7.92 5.06
C LEU A 29 3.92 6.86 5.26
N ALA A 30 2.68 7.28 5.42
CA ALA A 30 1.60 6.32 5.65
C ALA A 30 0.27 6.80 5.12
N TYR A 31 -0.53 5.84 4.66
CA TYR A 31 -1.94 6.02 4.37
C TYR A 31 -2.75 5.07 5.23
N GLY A 32 -3.96 5.48 5.57
CA GLY A 32 -4.89 4.62 6.29
C GLY A 32 -6.18 4.47 5.51
N ALA A 33 -6.84 3.34 5.66
CA ALA A 33 -8.14 3.08 5.04
C ALA A 33 -9.19 2.88 6.12
N THR A 34 -10.34 3.53 5.94
CA THR A 34 -11.49 3.34 6.84
C THR A 34 -12.73 3.06 6.01
N VAL A 35 -13.66 2.33 6.61
CA VAL A 35 -14.98 2.14 6.03
C VAL A 35 -15.97 2.56 7.10
N ASN A 36 -16.78 3.56 6.79
CA ASN A 36 -17.73 4.14 7.76
C ASN A 36 -17.03 4.49 9.07
N ASP A 37 -15.84 5.10 8.94
CA ASP A 37 -15.02 5.57 10.06
C ASP A 37 -14.40 4.45 10.90
N VAL A 38 -14.51 3.19 10.45
CA VAL A 38 -13.85 2.07 11.11
C VAL A 38 -12.54 1.76 10.38
N LEU A 39 -11.45 1.70 11.13
CA LEU A 39 -10.13 1.43 10.55
C LEU A 39 -10.09 0.05 9.90
N MET A 40 -9.65 0.00 8.64
CA MET A 40 -9.52 -1.25 7.89
C MET A 40 -8.08 -1.65 7.69
N GLY A 41 -7.16 -0.70 7.60
CA GLY A 41 -5.77 -1.05 7.39
C GLY A 41 -4.85 0.14 7.26
N VAL A 42 -3.56 -0.15 7.12
CA VAL A 42 -2.51 0.86 7.02
C VAL A 42 -1.49 0.44 5.99
N SER A 43 -0.90 1.43 5.33
CA SER A 43 0.23 1.25 4.43
C SER A 43 1.33 2.17 4.89
N GLN A 44 2.55 1.64 5.02
CA GLN A 44 3.73 2.47 5.30
C GLN A 44 4.72 2.28 4.17
N PHE A 45 5.35 3.37 3.75
CA PHE A 45 6.19 3.33 2.56
C PHE A 45 7.15 4.51 2.57
N LYS A 46 8.16 4.45 1.68
CA LYS A 46 9.05 5.60 1.48
C LYS A 46 9.46 5.68 0.02
N LEU A 47 9.98 6.84 -0.36
CA LEU A 47 10.47 7.10 -1.71
C LEU A 47 11.99 7.09 -1.69
N THR A 48 12.59 6.45 -2.68
CA THR A 48 14.04 6.46 -2.84
C THR A 48 14.36 6.77 -4.28
N GLU A 49 15.64 7.04 -4.57
CA GLU A 49 16.08 7.29 -5.93
C GLU A 49 15.87 6.08 -6.84
N LYS A 50 15.87 4.90 -6.27
CA LYS A 50 15.72 3.67 -7.05
C LYS A 50 14.29 3.19 -7.16
N GLY A 51 13.38 3.82 -6.45
CA GLY A 51 11.99 3.42 -6.48
C GLY A 51 11.33 3.57 -5.13
N GLY A 52 10.05 3.30 -5.08
CA GLY A 52 9.31 3.28 -3.83
C GLY A 52 9.50 1.96 -3.10
N ILE A 53 9.42 1.99 -1.78
CA ILE A 53 9.47 0.78 -0.96
C ILE A 53 8.23 0.78 -0.08
N VAL A 54 7.39 -0.23 -0.26
CA VAL A 54 6.19 -0.40 0.56
C VAL A 54 6.51 -1.44 1.64
N TYR A 55 6.51 -0.99 2.88
CA TYR A 55 6.88 -1.83 4.01
C TYR A 55 5.69 -2.59 4.58
N ASP A 56 4.50 -2.00 4.49
CA ASP A 56 3.31 -2.60 5.06
C ASP A 56 2.11 -2.31 4.18
N LEU A 57 1.25 -3.31 4.07
CA LEU A 57 -0.11 -3.16 3.58
C LEU A 57 -0.89 -4.14 4.43
N ALA A 58 -1.29 -3.69 5.61
CA ALA A 58 -1.73 -4.59 6.67
C ALA A 58 -3.15 -4.28 7.12
N PRO A 59 -3.95 -5.32 7.40
CA PRO A 59 -5.30 -5.11 7.89
C PRO A 59 -5.30 -4.73 9.36
N ALA A 60 -6.34 -4.04 9.78
CA ALA A 60 -6.58 -3.81 11.20
C ALA A 60 -6.85 -5.14 11.88
N ASP A 61 -6.43 -5.26 13.15
CA ASP A 61 -6.56 -6.49 13.91
C ASP A 61 -8.00 -6.99 13.88
N GLY A 62 -8.16 -8.28 13.62
CA GLY A 62 -9.49 -8.89 13.61
C GLY A 62 -10.31 -8.66 12.35
N THR A 63 -9.73 -8.08 11.32
CA THR A 63 -10.47 -7.84 10.09
C THR A 63 -9.59 -8.09 8.87
N PHE A 64 -10.25 -8.31 7.73
CA PHE A 64 -9.55 -8.36 6.45
C PHE A 64 -10.56 -7.98 5.37
N ASP A 65 -10.60 -6.71 5.02
CA ASP A 65 -11.48 -6.21 3.96
C ASP A 65 -10.64 -6.07 2.70
N PHE A 66 -10.78 -7.03 1.79
CA PHE A 66 -9.96 -7.08 0.58
C PHE A 66 -10.10 -5.79 -0.24
N GLU A 67 -11.32 -5.34 -0.43
CA GLU A 67 -11.54 -4.14 -1.25
C GLU A 67 -10.87 -2.91 -0.64
N ALA A 68 -11.04 -2.73 0.67
CA ALA A 68 -10.44 -1.57 1.34
C ALA A 68 -8.91 -1.63 1.24
N LEU A 69 -8.33 -2.82 1.44
CA LEU A 69 -6.88 -2.97 1.37
C LEU A 69 -6.38 -2.83 -0.06
N PHE A 70 -7.15 -3.29 -1.04
CA PHE A 70 -6.80 -3.12 -2.45
C PHE A 70 -6.74 -1.63 -2.81
N VAL A 71 -7.77 -0.87 -2.42
CA VAL A 71 -7.81 0.56 -2.72
C VAL A 71 -6.69 1.29 -1.98
N LEU A 72 -6.41 0.87 -0.75
CA LEU A 72 -5.30 1.43 0.02
C LEU A 72 -3.97 1.20 -0.70
N GLY A 73 -3.73 -0.01 -1.19
CA GLY A 73 -2.52 -0.32 -1.93
C GLY A 73 -2.40 0.49 -3.21
N ARG A 74 -3.50 0.58 -3.97
CA ARG A 74 -3.51 1.36 -5.20
C ARG A 74 -3.29 2.84 -4.93
N GLY A 75 -3.88 3.37 -3.85
CA GLY A 75 -3.67 4.76 -3.47
C GLY A 75 -2.21 5.03 -3.10
N THR A 76 -1.58 4.09 -2.42
CA THR A 76 -0.17 4.19 -2.07
C THR A 76 0.69 4.25 -3.34
N LEU A 77 0.45 3.34 -4.28
CA LEU A 77 1.22 3.32 -5.52
C LEU A 77 0.97 4.57 -6.36
N ASN A 78 -0.27 5.05 -6.37
CA ASN A 78 -0.60 6.27 -7.10
C ASN A 78 0.18 7.46 -6.54
N PHE A 79 0.27 7.57 -5.23
CA PHE A 79 1.04 8.64 -4.61
C PHE A 79 2.51 8.55 -5.01
N ILE A 80 3.08 7.35 -4.96
CA ILE A 80 4.48 7.15 -5.34
C ILE A 80 4.70 7.61 -6.77
N ASP A 81 3.81 7.21 -7.68
CA ASP A 81 3.89 7.58 -9.08
C ASP A 81 3.78 9.09 -9.29
N LEU A 82 2.85 9.72 -8.57
CA LEU A 82 2.67 11.17 -8.67
C LEU A 82 3.87 11.95 -8.15
N CYS A 83 4.66 11.35 -7.28
CA CYS A 83 5.90 11.98 -6.80
C CYS A 83 7.06 11.81 -7.77
N GLY A 84 6.81 11.24 -8.95
CA GLY A 84 7.85 11.08 -9.96
C GLY A 84 8.67 9.81 -9.80
N VAL A 85 8.21 8.88 -8.97
CA VAL A 85 8.89 7.61 -8.74
C VAL A 85 8.05 6.52 -9.40
N HIS A 86 8.59 5.90 -10.44
CA HIS A 86 7.78 5.07 -11.33
C HIS A 86 8.00 3.57 -11.16
N SER A 87 8.38 3.16 -9.97
CA SER A 87 8.46 1.75 -9.62
C SER A 87 8.38 1.60 -8.11
N ALA A 88 8.05 0.40 -7.65
CA ALA A 88 7.99 0.12 -6.21
C ALA A 88 8.21 -1.35 -5.96
N VAL A 89 8.71 -1.66 -4.76
CA VAL A 89 8.82 -3.04 -4.27
C VAL A 89 8.02 -3.15 -2.98
N PHE A 90 7.49 -4.34 -2.72
CA PHE A 90 6.83 -4.64 -1.46
C PHE A 90 7.75 -5.54 -0.64
N VAL A 91 8.10 -5.10 0.55
CA VAL A 91 9.03 -5.83 1.41
C VAL A 91 8.39 -6.31 2.71
N GLY A 92 7.08 -6.15 2.84
CA GLY A 92 6.36 -6.57 4.04
C GLY A 92 6.16 -8.07 4.11
N ASP A 93 5.56 -8.50 5.21
CA ASP A 93 5.27 -9.91 5.43
C ASP A 93 4.13 -10.39 4.55
N ILE A 94 4.26 -11.61 4.06
CA ILE A 94 3.20 -12.29 3.31
C ILE A 94 2.98 -13.63 3.99
N PRO A 95 2.19 -13.64 5.09
CA PRO A 95 2.06 -14.85 5.91
C PRO A 95 1.16 -15.93 5.31
N ASP A 96 0.31 -15.56 4.33
CA ASP A 96 -0.66 -16.52 3.82
C ASP A 96 -1.04 -16.18 2.38
N GLU A 97 -1.83 -17.08 1.78
CA GLU A 97 -2.29 -16.92 0.40
C GLU A 97 -3.18 -15.69 0.20
N GLN A 98 -3.94 -15.37 1.22
CA GLN A 98 -4.86 -14.23 1.15
C GLN A 98 -4.08 -12.95 0.96
N THR A 99 -3.01 -12.78 1.73
CA THR A 99 -2.14 -11.62 1.62
C THR A 99 -1.42 -11.60 0.27
N GLU A 100 -0.93 -12.76 -0.17
CA GLU A 100 -0.25 -12.80 -1.47
C GLU A 100 -1.20 -12.41 -2.60
N ARG A 101 -2.43 -12.89 -2.56
CA ARG A 101 -3.42 -12.53 -3.57
C ARG A 101 -3.67 -11.03 -3.59
N LEU A 102 -3.74 -10.42 -2.40
CA LEU A 102 -3.92 -8.99 -2.29
C LEU A 102 -2.75 -8.22 -2.92
N ILE A 103 -1.52 -8.60 -2.57
CA ILE A 103 -0.33 -7.93 -3.06
C ILE A 103 -0.26 -8.01 -4.58
N LYS A 104 -0.56 -9.17 -5.13
CA LYS A 104 -0.57 -9.35 -6.58
C LYS A 104 -1.69 -8.55 -7.25
N ALA A 105 -2.86 -8.51 -6.61
CA ALA A 105 -3.99 -7.75 -7.16
C ALA A 105 -3.68 -6.25 -7.20
N VAL A 106 -2.98 -5.75 -6.21
CA VAL A 106 -2.58 -4.35 -6.16
C VAL A 106 -1.66 -4.01 -7.34
N GLY A 107 -0.85 -4.96 -7.79
CA GLY A 107 -0.01 -4.76 -8.97
C GLY A 107 1.39 -5.31 -8.86
N PHE A 108 1.80 -5.76 -7.67
CA PHE A 108 3.14 -6.31 -7.50
C PHE A 108 3.23 -7.68 -8.14
N LYS A 109 4.34 -7.93 -8.83
CA LYS A 109 4.61 -9.22 -9.47
C LYS A 109 5.82 -9.86 -8.83
N LYS A 110 5.72 -11.13 -8.50
CA LYS A 110 6.82 -11.85 -7.90
C LYS A 110 7.90 -12.10 -8.96
N GLN A 111 9.11 -11.66 -8.66
CA GLN A 111 10.25 -11.81 -9.55
C GLN A 111 10.97 -13.14 -9.29
N GLU A 112 11.90 -13.49 -10.17
CA GLU A 112 12.66 -14.73 -10.03
C GLU A 112 13.42 -14.79 -8.70
N ASN A 113 13.87 -13.63 -8.22
CA ASN A 113 14.60 -13.57 -6.95
C ASN A 113 13.68 -13.56 -5.73
N GLY A 114 12.36 -13.68 -5.95
CA GLY A 114 11.39 -13.68 -4.86
C GLY A 114 10.87 -12.31 -4.47
N GLU A 115 11.41 -11.25 -5.05
CA GLU A 115 11.00 -9.89 -4.75
C GLU A 115 9.67 -9.57 -5.42
N TYR A 116 8.82 -8.81 -4.74
CA TYR A 116 7.56 -8.33 -5.32
C TYR A 116 7.76 -6.91 -5.84
N PHE A 117 7.62 -6.74 -7.14
CA PHE A 117 7.97 -5.51 -7.85
C PHE A 117 6.84 -5.06 -8.75
N VAL A 118 6.67 -3.73 -8.90
CA VAL A 118 5.73 -3.17 -9.85
C VAL A 118 6.40 -2.02 -10.61
N ASN A 119 6.18 -2.01 -11.93
CA ASN A 119 6.59 -0.91 -12.78
C ASN A 119 5.38 0.03 -12.89
N LEU A 120 5.55 1.28 -12.47
CA LEU A 120 4.44 2.23 -12.44
C LEU A 120 4.35 3.10 -13.69
N GLU A 121 5.33 2.99 -14.59
CA GLU A 121 5.27 3.75 -15.83
C GLU A 121 4.03 3.37 -16.61
N GLY A 122 3.15 4.33 -16.86
CA GLY A 122 1.91 4.07 -17.55
C GLY A 122 0.89 3.26 -16.77
N PHE A 123 1.21 2.86 -15.55
CA PHE A 123 0.37 1.95 -14.77
C PHE A 123 -1.03 2.51 -14.55
N PHE A 124 -1.12 3.80 -14.22
CA PHE A 124 -2.40 4.44 -13.93
C PHE A 124 -3.01 5.15 -15.13
N THR A 125 -2.30 5.23 -16.24
CA THR A 125 -2.78 5.94 -17.42
C THR A 125 -3.17 5.04 -18.58
N ASP A 126 -2.71 3.78 -18.57
CA ASP A 126 -2.93 2.87 -19.68
C ASP A 126 -4.39 2.70 -20.03
N HIS A 127 -5.23 2.51 -19.02
CA HIS A 127 -6.64 2.28 -19.30
C HIS A 127 -7.32 3.49 -19.91
N CYS A 128 -6.73 4.67 -19.71
CA CYS A 128 -7.27 5.88 -20.33
C CYS A 128 -7.07 5.86 -21.83
N HIS A 129 -5.98 5.27 -22.27
CA HIS A 129 -5.71 5.16 -23.70
C HIS A 129 -6.56 4.10 -24.35
N ASP A 130 -6.91 3.08 -23.61
CA ASP A 130 -7.71 1.99 -24.14
C ASP A 130 -9.09 2.43 -24.56
N LYS A 131 -9.50 3.56 -24.10
CA LYS A 131 -10.83 4.07 -24.42
C LYS A 131 -10.96 4.61 -25.85
N LYS A 132 -9.87 4.71 -26.50
CA LYS A 132 -9.91 5.19 -27.87
C LYS A 132 -10.49 4.19 -28.87
#